data_4b18c336f2c39c7ee596c87b0b648719
#
_entry.id   4b18c336f2c39c7ee596c87b0b648719
#
_cell.length_a   1.000
_cell.length_b   1.000
_cell.length_c   1.000
_cell.angle_alpha   90.00
_cell.angle_beta   90.00
_cell.angle_gamma   90.00
#
_symmetry.space_group_name_H-M   'P 1'
#
loop_
_entity.id
_entity.type
_entity.pdbx_description
1 polymer ?
#
loop_
_entity_poly.entity_id
_entity_poly.type
_entity_poly.pdbx_seq_one_letter_code
_entity_poly.pdbx_strand_id
1 'polypeptide(L)'
;MNILSFFIIVPLLMLASLWASRSINQVRGVMVVGSSILLALSVYLTIDYIELRQAGATGEMLFTASTVWYAPLHICYSVGVDGISVAMLLLSSIIVFTGTFASWKLQPLTKEYFMWFTLLSVGVFGFFVSTDLFTMFMFYEVALIPMYLLIGVWGSGRKEYAAMKLTLMLMGGSAFLLIGILGIFYGAGGETMNLLEIAKLHIPHEMQRIFFPLIFLGFGVLGALFPFHTWSPDGHASAPTAVSMLHAGVLMKLGGYGCFRVAMYLMPEGAAMWGDVFLILTTISVVYLSLIHISEPTRHSLIS
;
A
#
# COMPACT_ATOMS: atom_id res chain seq x y z
N MET A 1 -2.03 22.85 8.78
CA MET A 1 -1.87 21.70 7.86
C MET A 1 -1.01 20.66 8.58
N ASN A 2 -1.43 19.40 8.59
CA ASN A 2 -0.66 18.35 9.24
C ASN A 2 0.52 17.93 8.34
N ILE A 3 1.67 17.58 8.93
CA ILE A 3 2.87 17.13 8.22
C ILE A 3 2.57 15.91 7.33
N LEU A 4 1.68 15.00 7.76
CA LEU A 4 1.30 13.80 7.02
C LEU A 4 0.59 14.11 5.69
N SER A 5 -0.15 15.22 5.62
CA SER A 5 -0.81 15.62 4.37
C SER A 5 0.18 15.97 3.26
N PHE A 6 1.42 16.35 3.60
CA PHE A 6 2.45 16.62 2.59
C PHE A 6 2.88 15.37 1.82
N PHE A 7 2.75 14.17 2.40
CA PHE A 7 3.02 12.91 1.69
C PHE A 7 2.02 12.63 0.55
N ILE A 8 0.86 13.29 0.57
CA ILE A 8 -0.13 13.22 -0.52
C ILE A 8 0.00 14.45 -1.43
N ILE A 9 0.16 15.64 -0.84
CA ILE A 9 0.19 16.91 -1.58
C ILE A 9 1.44 17.00 -2.47
N VAL A 10 2.62 16.62 -1.97
CA VAL A 10 3.87 16.70 -2.77
C VAL A 10 3.79 15.84 -4.02
N PRO A 11 3.41 14.55 -3.98
CA PRO A 11 3.24 13.76 -5.21
C PRO A 11 2.14 14.29 -6.13
N LEU A 12 1.06 14.86 -5.61
CA LEU A 12 0.03 15.50 -6.44
C LEU A 12 0.57 16.76 -7.16
N LEU A 13 1.38 17.57 -6.49
CA LEU A 13 2.08 18.70 -7.11
C LEU A 13 3.11 18.24 -8.13
N MET A 14 3.81 17.12 -7.88
CA MET A 14 4.67 16.49 -8.87
C MET A 14 3.88 16.08 -10.11
N LEU A 15 2.72 15.45 -9.94
CA LEU A 15 1.83 15.09 -11.06
C LEU A 15 1.41 16.30 -11.88
N ALA A 16 0.97 17.38 -11.24
CA ALA A 16 0.61 18.61 -11.92
C ALA A 16 1.80 19.22 -12.67
N SER A 17 2.98 19.23 -12.06
CA SER A 17 4.22 19.71 -12.66
C SER A 17 4.67 18.84 -13.83
N LEU A 18 4.55 17.51 -13.72
CA LEU A 18 4.84 16.58 -14.80
C LEU A 18 3.89 16.79 -15.99
N TRP A 19 2.60 16.99 -15.71
CA TRP A 19 1.61 17.28 -16.75
C TRP A 19 1.95 18.55 -17.54
N ALA A 20 2.40 19.61 -16.85
CA ALA A 20 2.83 20.87 -17.46
C ALA A 20 4.20 20.80 -18.15
N SER A 21 5.04 19.80 -17.86
CA SER A 21 6.40 19.67 -18.40
C SER A 21 6.39 19.37 -19.89
N ARG A 22 7.24 20.07 -20.65
CA ARG A 22 7.36 19.93 -22.11
C ARG A 22 8.64 19.24 -22.56
N SER A 23 9.66 19.18 -21.71
CA SER A 23 10.95 18.57 -22.03
C SER A 23 11.30 17.45 -21.04
N ILE A 24 12.08 16.47 -21.50
CA ILE A 24 12.53 15.34 -20.68
C ILE A 24 13.38 15.78 -19.48
N ASN A 25 14.14 16.87 -19.64
CA ASN A 25 14.96 17.41 -18.55
C ASN A 25 14.09 18.03 -17.45
N GLN A 26 12.97 18.67 -17.82
CA GLN A 26 11.99 19.16 -16.83
C GLN A 26 11.33 18.00 -16.09
N VAL A 27 10.92 16.94 -16.80
CA VAL A 27 10.35 15.72 -16.19
C VAL A 27 11.32 15.13 -15.17
N ARG A 28 12.57 14.93 -15.56
CA ARG A 28 13.62 14.41 -14.66
C ARG A 28 13.88 15.34 -13.48
N GLY A 29 13.91 16.66 -13.71
CA GLY A 29 14.06 17.65 -12.65
C GLY A 29 12.95 17.60 -11.61
N VAL A 30 11.69 17.56 -12.07
CA VAL A 30 10.52 17.42 -11.18
C VAL A 30 10.61 16.14 -10.35
N MET A 31 10.97 15.01 -10.99
CA MET A 31 11.09 13.72 -10.28
C MET A 31 12.19 13.73 -9.21
N VAL A 32 13.37 14.26 -9.54
CA VAL A 32 14.48 14.34 -8.58
C VAL A 32 14.15 15.27 -7.42
N VAL A 33 13.66 16.47 -7.69
CA VAL A 33 13.32 17.45 -6.65
C VAL A 33 12.18 16.91 -5.78
N GLY A 34 11.09 16.43 -6.38
CA GLY A 34 9.95 15.95 -5.63
C GLY A 34 10.26 14.71 -4.78
N SER A 35 10.97 13.72 -5.33
CA SER A 35 11.37 12.53 -4.57
C SER A 35 12.37 12.84 -3.46
N SER A 36 13.27 13.84 -3.66
CA SER A 36 14.18 14.33 -2.60
C SER A 36 13.41 15.01 -1.47
N ILE A 37 12.38 15.81 -1.79
CA ILE A 37 11.52 16.43 -0.78
C ILE A 37 10.79 15.35 0.03
N LEU A 38 10.23 14.32 -0.61
CA LEU A 38 9.55 13.21 0.07
C LEU A 38 10.51 12.45 0.97
N LEU A 39 11.73 12.20 0.52
CA LEU A 39 12.75 11.53 1.31
C LEU A 39 13.14 12.39 2.53
N ALA A 40 13.41 13.68 2.35
CA ALA A 40 13.73 14.57 3.46
C ALA A 40 12.57 14.66 4.48
N LEU A 41 11.33 14.73 3.99
CA LEU A 41 10.13 14.76 4.82
C LEU A 41 9.96 13.46 5.63
N SER A 42 10.24 12.30 5.02
CA SER A 42 10.14 11.01 5.72
C SER A 42 11.23 10.82 6.77
N VAL A 43 12.45 11.29 6.52
CA VAL A 43 13.53 11.30 7.51
C VAL A 43 13.18 12.23 8.67
N TYR A 44 12.71 13.45 8.37
CA TYR A 44 12.27 14.39 9.41
C TYR A 44 11.13 13.80 10.26
N LEU A 45 10.09 13.22 9.63
CA LEU A 45 9.00 12.57 10.35
C LEU A 45 9.50 11.42 11.25
N THR A 46 10.47 10.65 10.77
CA THR A 46 11.05 9.53 11.55
C THR A 46 11.78 10.03 12.79
N ILE A 47 12.57 11.10 12.66
CA ILE A 47 13.30 11.70 13.79
C ILE A 47 12.31 12.26 14.81
N ASP A 48 11.35 13.09 14.35
CA ASP A 48 10.34 13.71 15.20
C ASP A 48 9.46 12.66 15.91
N TYR A 49 9.09 11.59 15.21
CA TYR A 49 8.37 10.45 15.80
C TYR A 49 9.16 9.78 16.93
N ILE A 50 10.45 9.53 16.72
CA ILE A 50 11.33 8.89 17.72
C ILE A 50 11.50 9.82 18.94
N GLU A 51 11.74 11.11 18.73
CA GLU A 51 11.87 12.10 19.80
C GLU A 51 10.59 12.19 20.65
N LEU A 52 9.42 12.25 20.02
CA LEU A 52 8.14 12.26 20.73
C LEU A 52 7.92 10.98 21.55
N ARG A 53 8.28 9.81 21.02
CA ARG A 53 8.19 8.54 21.76
C ARG A 53 9.16 8.51 22.95
N GLN A 54 10.38 9.00 22.79
CA GLN A 54 11.36 9.12 23.88
C GLN A 54 10.92 10.12 24.95
N ALA A 55 10.23 11.19 24.55
CA ALA A 55 9.64 12.18 25.45
C ALA A 55 8.40 11.65 26.22
N GLY A 56 7.98 10.39 25.98
CA GLY A 56 6.89 9.76 26.72
C GLY A 56 5.50 9.88 26.08
N ALA A 57 5.41 10.19 24.80
CA ALA A 57 4.12 10.19 24.08
C ALA A 57 3.56 8.75 24.02
N THR A 58 2.42 8.49 24.70
CA THR A 58 1.78 7.17 24.83
C THR A 58 0.64 6.95 23.84
N GLY A 59 0.24 7.94 23.05
CA GLY A 59 -0.82 7.81 22.06
C GLY A 59 -0.56 6.67 21.07
N GLU A 60 -1.58 5.89 20.72
CA GLU A 60 -1.44 4.80 19.73
C GLU A 60 -0.95 5.32 18.39
N MET A 61 -1.54 6.43 17.93
CA MET A 61 -1.13 7.16 16.74
C MET A 61 -0.68 8.57 17.09
N LEU A 62 0.35 9.06 16.41
CA LEU A 62 0.85 10.42 16.51
C LEU A 62 0.50 11.21 15.24
N PHE A 63 0.60 12.56 15.33
CA PHE A 63 0.28 13.49 14.24
C PHE A 63 -1.12 13.34 13.68
N THR A 64 -2.09 13.00 14.54
CA THR A 64 -3.47 12.78 14.11
C THR A 64 -4.15 14.08 13.68
N ALA A 65 -4.87 14.02 12.56
CA ALA A 65 -5.78 15.08 12.13
C ALA A 65 -6.96 14.44 11.40
N SER A 66 -8.14 15.00 11.55
CA SER A 66 -9.35 14.53 10.89
C SER A 66 -10.14 15.69 10.32
N THR A 67 -10.67 15.51 9.12
CA THR A 67 -11.57 16.47 8.46
C THR A 67 -12.66 15.69 7.74
N VAL A 68 -13.91 16.04 7.99
CA VAL A 68 -15.04 15.37 7.35
C VAL A 68 -15.03 15.64 5.86
N TRP A 69 -15.05 14.57 5.07
CA TRP A 69 -15.10 14.64 3.62
C TRP A 69 -16.51 14.36 3.09
N TYR A 70 -17.16 13.28 3.58
CA TYR A 70 -18.52 12.92 3.17
C TYR A 70 -19.37 12.54 4.38
N ALA A 71 -20.14 13.50 4.88
CA ALA A 71 -20.93 13.37 6.10
C ALA A 71 -21.99 12.23 6.08
N PRO A 72 -22.70 11.92 4.96
CA PRO A 72 -23.74 10.89 4.98
C PRO A 72 -23.25 9.47 5.29
N LEU A 73 -21.99 9.15 5.01
CA LEU A 73 -21.36 7.86 5.34
C LEU A 73 -20.27 8.01 6.41
N HIS A 74 -20.21 9.13 7.10
CA HIS A 74 -19.19 9.43 8.11
C HIS A 74 -17.75 9.21 7.63
N ILE A 75 -17.49 9.44 6.33
CA ILE A 75 -16.16 9.32 5.74
C ILE A 75 -15.37 10.59 6.04
N CYS A 76 -14.21 10.39 6.64
CA CYS A 76 -13.32 11.47 7.02
C CYS A 76 -11.96 11.31 6.34
N TYR A 77 -11.36 12.41 5.90
CA TYR A 77 -9.93 12.45 5.66
C TYR A 77 -9.25 12.50 7.02
N SER A 78 -8.94 11.33 7.54
CA SER A 78 -8.27 11.18 8.83
C SER A 78 -6.87 10.61 8.59
N VAL A 79 -5.88 11.25 9.18
CA VAL A 79 -4.47 10.86 9.06
C VAL A 79 -3.86 10.66 10.43
N GLY A 80 -2.92 9.72 10.52
CA GLY A 80 -2.17 9.42 11.73
C GLY A 80 -1.09 8.38 11.41
N VAL A 81 -0.04 8.31 12.22
CA VAL A 81 1.03 7.34 12.02
C VAL A 81 1.40 6.65 13.32
N ASP A 82 1.77 5.39 13.18
CA ASP A 82 2.40 4.56 14.20
C ASP A 82 3.83 4.19 13.79
N GLY A 83 4.52 3.39 14.59
CA GLY A 83 5.89 2.96 14.29
C GLY A 83 6.00 2.17 12.99
N ILE A 84 4.99 1.37 12.64
CA ILE A 84 4.97 0.59 11.39
C ILE A 84 4.78 1.54 10.20
N SER A 85 3.81 2.45 10.28
CA SER A 85 3.53 3.43 9.22
C SER A 85 4.74 4.32 8.93
N VAL A 86 5.43 4.82 9.98
CA VAL A 86 6.63 5.66 9.82
C VAL A 86 7.75 4.90 9.11
N ALA A 87 8.01 3.66 9.50
CA ALA A 87 9.01 2.81 8.84
C ALA A 87 8.66 2.56 7.37
N MET A 88 7.38 2.32 7.08
CA MET A 88 6.91 2.09 5.71
C MET A 88 6.91 3.36 4.85
N LEU A 89 6.62 4.53 5.43
CA LEU A 89 6.75 5.83 4.74
C LEU A 89 8.21 6.13 4.39
N LEU A 90 9.13 5.87 5.31
CA LEU A 90 10.56 6.03 5.06
C LEU A 90 11.04 5.10 3.94
N LEU A 91 10.70 3.81 4.02
CA LEU A 91 11.03 2.83 2.99
C LEU A 91 10.45 3.23 1.62
N SER A 92 9.18 3.64 1.58
CA SER A 92 8.50 4.08 0.36
C SER A 92 9.20 5.28 -0.28
N SER A 93 9.62 6.25 0.53
CA SER A 93 10.34 7.43 0.06
C SER A 93 11.71 7.09 -0.51
N ILE A 94 12.46 6.17 0.14
CA ILE A 94 13.73 5.65 -0.37
C ILE A 94 13.54 4.97 -1.73
N ILE A 95 12.51 4.13 -1.86
CA ILE A 95 12.23 3.40 -3.10
C ILE A 95 11.77 4.34 -4.22
N VAL A 96 10.94 5.34 -3.94
CA VAL A 96 10.52 6.33 -4.92
C VAL A 96 11.73 7.15 -5.40
N PHE A 97 12.61 7.55 -4.49
CA PHE A 97 13.84 8.26 -4.83
C PHE A 97 14.77 7.40 -5.69
N THR A 98 15.13 6.21 -5.24
CA THR A 98 16.02 5.30 -5.99
C THR A 98 15.40 4.82 -7.29
N GLY A 99 14.08 4.59 -7.33
CA GLY A 99 13.32 4.22 -8.51
C GLY A 99 13.34 5.29 -9.60
N THR A 100 13.38 6.57 -9.21
CA THR A 100 13.56 7.69 -10.15
C THR A 100 14.88 7.56 -10.94
N PHE A 101 15.97 7.22 -10.27
CA PHE A 101 17.27 7.03 -10.93
C PHE A 101 17.36 5.71 -11.68
N ALA A 102 16.76 4.63 -11.17
CA ALA A 102 16.70 3.34 -11.85
C ALA A 102 15.96 3.43 -13.20
N SER A 103 14.96 4.33 -13.29
CA SER A 103 14.18 4.55 -14.52
C SER A 103 14.71 5.71 -15.40
N TRP A 104 15.91 6.24 -15.11
CA TRP A 104 16.43 7.46 -15.78
C TRP A 104 16.52 7.36 -17.29
N LYS A 105 16.86 6.19 -17.81
CA LYS A 105 17.05 5.92 -19.25
C LYS A 105 15.85 5.24 -19.90
N LEU A 106 14.73 5.09 -19.20
CA LEU A 106 13.58 4.36 -19.70
C LEU A 106 12.97 5.08 -20.92
N GLN A 107 12.73 4.34 -21.99
CA GLN A 107 12.06 4.76 -23.22
C GLN A 107 11.16 3.61 -23.71
N PRO A 108 10.09 3.86 -24.46
CA PRO A 108 9.49 5.16 -24.83
C PRO A 108 8.54 5.71 -23.74
N LEU A 109 7.92 6.88 -24.01
CA LEU A 109 6.86 7.45 -23.17
C LEU A 109 7.33 7.75 -21.74
N THR A 110 8.51 8.32 -21.58
CA THR A 110 9.16 8.57 -20.27
C THR A 110 8.32 9.47 -19.36
N LYS A 111 7.63 10.48 -19.91
CA LYS A 111 6.78 11.40 -19.15
C LYS A 111 5.59 10.67 -18.55
N GLU A 112 4.88 9.90 -19.36
CA GLU A 112 3.72 9.11 -18.98
C GLU A 112 4.09 8.06 -17.91
N TYR A 113 5.25 7.42 -18.07
CA TYR A 113 5.79 6.50 -17.08
C TYR A 113 5.94 7.16 -15.69
N PHE A 114 6.59 8.31 -15.64
CA PHE A 114 6.80 9.02 -14.37
C PHE A 114 5.50 9.58 -13.80
N MET A 115 4.52 9.94 -14.63
CA MET A 115 3.18 10.32 -14.14
C MET A 115 2.49 9.14 -13.44
N TRP A 116 2.48 7.95 -14.06
CA TRP A 116 1.88 6.77 -13.45
C TRP A 116 2.66 6.27 -12.22
N PHE A 117 3.99 6.35 -12.27
CA PHE A 117 4.84 6.02 -11.12
C PHE A 117 4.59 6.96 -9.93
N THR A 118 4.40 8.24 -10.18
CA THR A 118 4.05 9.23 -9.15
C THR A 118 2.64 9.00 -8.62
N LEU A 119 1.66 8.69 -9.48
CA LEU A 119 0.29 8.37 -9.04
C LEU A 119 0.26 7.10 -8.17
N LEU A 120 1.05 6.09 -8.53
CA LEU A 120 1.22 4.90 -7.68
C LEU A 120 1.76 5.28 -6.30
N SER A 121 2.72 6.19 -6.22
CA SER A 121 3.25 6.66 -4.93
C SER A 121 2.22 7.44 -4.10
N VAL A 122 1.31 8.22 -4.73
CA VAL A 122 0.16 8.84 -4.04
C VAL A 122 -0.68 7.79 -3.31
N GLY A 123 -1.06 6.72 -4.02
CA GLY A 123 -1.84 5.62 -3.42
C GLY A 123 -1.14 4.97 -2.24
N VAL A 124 0.15 4.69 -2.38
CA VAL A 124 0.97 4.07 -1.33
C VAL A 124 1.11 4.96 -0.10
N PHE A 125 1.52 6.21 -0.28
CA PHE A 125 1.65 7.15 0.84
C PHE A 125 0.31 7.42 1.51
N GLY A 126 -0.74 7.64 0.70
CA GLY A 126 -2.09 7.87 1.20
C GLY A 126 -2.61 6.71 2.05
N PHE A 127 -2.34 5.47 1.65
CA PHE A 127 -2.72 4.29 2.42
C PHE A 127 -2.05 4.24 3.81
N PHE A 128 -0.73 4.46 3.89
CA PHE A 128 -0.01 4.37 5.16
C PHE A 128 -0.30 5.51 6.14
N VAL A 129 -0.72 6.67 5.65
CA VAL A 129 -1.10 7.79 6.53
C VAL A 129 -2.56 7.79 6.91
N SER A 130 -3.43 7.07 6.20
CA SER A 130 -4.87 7.06 6.45
C SER A 130 -5.23 6.26 7.69
N THR A 131 -6.10 6.84 8.53
CA THR A 131 -6.72 6.18 9.69
C THR A 131 -8.23 6.00 9.54
N ASP A 132 -8.79 6.36 8.40
CA ASP A 132 -10.17 6.10 8.02
C ASP A 132 -10.23 4.92 7.06
N LEU A 133 -11.08 3.93 7.33
CA LEU A 133 -11.13 2.68 6.58
C LEU A 133 -11.48 2.88 5.10
N PHE A 134 -12.45 3.75 4.82
CA PHE A 134 -12.85 4.00 3.44
C PHE A 134 -11.78 4.77 2.66
N THR A 135 -11.19 5.77 3.30
CA THR A 135 -10.10 6.56 2.70
C THR A 135 -8.86 5.69 2.45
N MET A 136 -8.53 4.77 3.38
CA MET A 136 -7.48 3.77 3.20
C MET A 136 -7.78 2.86 1.99
N PHE A 137 -9.01 2.34 1.88
CA PHE A 137 -9.45 1.53 0.75
C PHE A 137 -9.35 2.31 -0.57
N MET A 138 -9.77 3.56 -0.59
CA MET A 138 -9.69 4.41 -1.79
C MET A 138 -8.24 4.61 -2.26
N PHE A 139 -7.28 4.83 -1.36
CA PHE A 139 -5.87 4.94 -1.73
C PHE A 139 -5.30 3.62 -2.23
N TYR A 140 -5.76 2.49 -1.72
CA TYR A 140 -5.44 1.18 -2.27
C TYR A 140 -5.90 1.04 -3.73
N GLU A 141 -7.14 1.42 -4.04
CA GLU A 141 -7.68 1.39 -5.41
C GLU A 141 -6.94 2.36 -6.34
N VAL A 142 -6.56 3.54 -5.85
CA VAL A 142 -5.76 4.50 -6.62
C VAL A 142 -4.39 3.92 -7.01
N ALA A 143 -3.80 3.03 -6.19
CA ALA A 143 -2.53 2.38 -6.53
C ALA A 143 -2.67 1.28 -7.59
N LEU A 144 -3.84 0.64 -7.72
CA LEU A 144 -4.05 -0.47 -8.66
C LEU A 144 -3.96 -0.06 -10.14
N ILE A 145 -4.62 1.04 -10.51
CA ILE A 145 -4.68 1.50 -11.91
C ILE A 145 -3.29 1.79 -12.48
N PRO A 146 -2.44 2.58 -11.79
CA PRO A 146 -1.07 2.80 -12.25
C PRO A 146 -0.27 1.51 -12.41
N MET A 147 -0.45 0.57 -11.50
CA MET A 147 0.28 -0.70 -11.52
C MET A 147 -0.01 -1.52 -12.78
N TYR A 148 -1.30 -1.60 -13.16
CA TYR A 148 -1.71 -2.22 -14.42
C TYR A 148 -1.00 -1.60 -15.63
N LEU A 149 -1.02 -0.28 -15.73
CA LEU A 149 -0.46 0.44 -16.86
C LEU A 149 1.07 0.36 -16.90
N LEU A 150 1.72 0.50 -15.74
CA LEU A 150 3.19 0.42 -15.64
C LEU A 150 3.73 -0.94 -16.07
N ILE A 151 3.05 -2.03 -15.73
CA ILE A 151 3.45 -3.38 -16.17
C ILE A 151 3.02 -3.61 -17.63
N GLY A 152 1.79 -3.29 -17.99
CA GLY A 152 1.23 -3.58 -19.32
C GLY A 152 1.92 -2.82 -20.45
N VAL A 153 2.32 -1.56 -20.22
CA VAL A 153 2.96 -0.71 -21.25
C VAL A 153 4.48 -0.88 -21.25
N TRP A 154 5.14 -0.72 -20.11
CA TRP A 154 6.61 -0.67 -20.00
C TRP A 154 7.24 -1.98 -19.53
N GLY A 155 6.43 -2.99 -19.24
CA GLY A 155 6.90 -4.32 -18.85
C GLY A 155 7.58 -5.09 -19.98
N SER A 156 8.13 -6.25 -19.64
CA SER A 156 8.79 -7.17 -20.56
C SER A 156 8.15 -8.56 -20.57
N GLY A 157 8.47 -9.38 -21.56
CA GLY A 157 7.92 -10.72 -21.67
C GLY A 157 6.39 -10.74 -21.88
N ARG A 158 5.69 -11.58 -21.13
CA ARG A 158 4.20 -11.70 -21.18
C ARG A 158 3.50 -10.62 -20.37
N LYS A 159 3.90 -9.37 -20.57
CA LYS A 159 3.49 -8.21 -19.77
C LYS A 159 1.98 -7.98 -19.70
N GLU A 160 1.27 -8.17 -20.81
CA GLU A 160 -0.20 -7.99 -20.86
C GLU A 160 -0.92 -9.03 -19.99
N TYR A 161 -0.50 -10.29 -20.10
CA TYR A 161 -1.03 -11.35 -19.26
C TYR A 161 -0.73 -11.10 -17.77
N ALA A 162 0.50 -10.71 -17.45
CA ALA A 162 0.92 -10.44 -16.08
C ALA A 162 0.15 -9.26 -15.48
N ALA A 163 0.00 -8.16 -16.22
CA ALA A 163 -0.75 -7.00 -15.80
C ALA A 163 -2.24 -7.33 -15.57
N MET A 164 -2.86 -8.05 -16.50
CA MET A 164 -4.27 -8.45 -16.38
C MET A 164 -4.49 -9.39 -15.20
N LYS A 165 -3.65 -10.41 -15.04
CA LYS A 165 -3.74 -11.38 -13.93
C LYS A 165 -3.58 -10.69 -12.57
N LEU A 166 -2.58 -9.81 -12.43
CA LEU A 166 -2.36 -9.01 -11.24
C LEU A 166 -3.62 -8.19 -10.91
N THR A 167 -4.10 -7.42 -11.87
CA THR A 167 -5.24 -6.52 -11.64
C THR A 167 -6.51 -7.27 -11.28
N LEU A 168 -6.85 -8.35 -11.99
CA LEU A 168 -8.06 -9.13 -11.69
C LEU A 168 -8.00 -9.79 -10.31
N MET A 169 -6.82 -10.31 -9.92
CA MET A 169 -6.63 -10.87 -8.57
C MET A 169 -6.77 -9.81 -7.49
N LEU A 170 -6.13 -8.65 -7.66
CA LEU A 170 -6.20 -7.57 -6.66
C LEU A 170 -7.59 -6.94 -6.59
N MET A 171 -8.30 -6.78 -7.72
CA MET A 171 -9.70 -6.34 -7.72
C MET A 171 -10.64 -7.36 -7.04
N GLY A 172 -10.38 -8.66 -7.22
CA GLY A 172 -11.09 -9.70 -6.47
C GLY A 172 -10.87 -9.57 -4.96
N GLY A 173 -9.62 -9.30 -4.54
CA GLY A 173 -9.27 -9.02 -3.15
C GLY A 173 -9.94 -7.76 -2.62
N SER A 174 -9.97 -6.68 -3.40
CA SER A 174 -10.60 -5.42 -2.98
C SER A 174 -12.11 -5.52 -2.81
N ALA A 175 -12.78 -6.38 -3.57
CA ALA A 175 -14.20 -6.66 -3.36
C ALA A 175 -14.46 -7.27 -1.97
N PHE A 176 -13.64 -8.22 -1.52
CA PHE A 176 -13.71 -8.74 -0.16
C PHE A 176 -13.43 -7.67 0.90
N LEU A 177 -12.45 -6.79 0.64
CA LEU A 177 -12.16 -5.67 1.54
C LEU A 177 -13.35 -4.72 1.67
N LEU A 178 -13.97 -4.32 0.57
CA LEU A 178 -15.11 -3.41 0.60
C LEU A 178 -16.29 -4.00 1.40
N ILE A 179 -16.62 -5.28 1.16
CA ILE A 179 -17.66 -5.96 1.93
C ILE A 179 -17.31 -6.01 3.42
N GLY A 180 -16.05 -6.33 3.73
CA GLY A 180 -15.56 -6.39 5.10
C GLY A 180 -15.58 -5.02 5.80
N ILE A 181 -15.14 -3.96 5.14
CA ILE A 181 -15.17 -2.58 5.67
C ILE A 181 -16.60 -2.13 5.97
N LEU A 182 -17.54 -2.36 5.03
CA LEU A 182 -18.95 -2.07 5.27
C LEU A 182 -19.51 -2.90 6.42
N GLY A 183 -19.12 -4.19 6.52
CA GLY A 183 -19.49 -5.05 7.64
C GLY A 183 -19.00 -4.53 8.99
N ILE A 184 -17.74 -4.08 9.08
CA ILE A 184 -17.21 -3.43 10.29
C ILE A 184 -17.99 -2.15 10.60
N PHE A 185 -18.21 -1.30 9.61
CA PHE A 185 -18.93 -0.04 9.79
C PHE A 185 -20.31 -0.27 10.39
N TYR A 186 -21.12 -1.14 9.80
CA TYR A 186 -22.45 -1.44 10.33
C TYR A 186 -22.39 -2.22 11.66
N GLY A 187 -21.41 -3.10 11.84
CA GLY A 187 -21.18 -3.82 13.07
C GLY A 187 -20.79 -2.93 14.26
N ALA A 188 -20.13 -1.81 13.98
CA ALA A 188 -19.77 -0.77 14.94
C ALA A 188 -20.88 0.26 15.20
N GLY A 189 -22.08 0.09 14.63
CA GLY A 189 -23.21 0.99 14.80
C GLY A 189 -23.43 2.00 13.68
N GLY A 190 -22.58 2.05 12.66
CA GLY A 190 -22.74 2.92 11.50
C GLY A 190 -22.41 4.41 11.71
N GLU A 191 -21.67 4.74 12.77
CA GLU A 191 -21.43 6.13 13.17
C GLU A 191 -20.06 6.67 12.74
N THR A 192 -19.07 5.81 12.51
CA THR A 192 -17.71 6.23 12.19
C THR A 192 -16.98 5.22 11.31
N MET A 193 -16.12 5.73 10.40
CA MET A 193 -15.16 4.94 9.64
C MET A 193 -13.73 5.07 10.21
N ASN A 194 -13.54 5.86 11.26
CA ASN A 194 -12.23 6.06 11.86
C ASN A 194 -11.80 4.84 12.66
N LEU A 195 -10.63 4.30 12.31
CA LEU A 195 -10.05 3.08 12.89
C LEU A 195 -9.90 3.18 14.42
N LEU A 196 -9.43 4.34 14.94
CA LEU A 196 -9.23 4.52 16.38
C LEU A 196 -10.54 4.62 17.16
N GLU A 197 -11.59 5.12 16.54
CA GLU A 197 -12.92 5.21 17.14
C GLU A 197 -13.60 3.84 17.13
N ILE A 198 -13.55 3.15 15.98
CA ILE A 198 -14.08 1.78 15.84
C ILE A 198 -13.43 0.83 16.85
N ALA A 199 -12.12 0.95 17.08
CA ALA A 199 -11.41 0.10 18.05
C ALA A 199 -11.91 0.25 19.49
N LYS A 200 -12.56 1.37 19.83
CA LYS A 200 -13.19 1.59 21.16
C LYS A 200 -14.61 1.04 21.23
N LEU A 201 -15.22 0.74 20.09
CA LEU A 201 -16.56 0.18 20.01
C LEU A 201 -16.47 -1.36 20.02
N HIS A 202 -17.49 -1.99 20.62
CA HIS A 202 -17.56 -3.44 20.62
C HIS A 202 -18.25 -3.94 19.34
N ILE A 203 -17.50 -4.61 18.48
CA ILE A 203 -18.05 -5.29 17.30
C ILE A 203 -18.60 -6.65 17.76
N PRO A 204 -19.87 -6.98 17.50
CA PRO A 204 -20.47 -8.26 17.91
C PRO A 204 -19.67 -9.47 17.40
N HIS A 205 -19.54 -10.49 18.24
CA HIS A 205 -18.77 -11.71 17.96
C HIS A 205 -19.17 -12.39 16.63
N GLU A 206 -20.45 -12.48 16.32
CA GLU A 206 -20.96 -13.05 15.08
C GLU A 206 -20.51 -12.24 13.84
N MET A 207 -20.43 -10.92 13.97
CA MET A 207 -19.93 -10.05 12.90
C MET A 207 -18.43 -10.25 12.69
N GLN A 208 -17.64 -10.34 13.78
CA GLN A 208 -16.20 -10.62 13.68
C GLN A 208 -15.94 -11.98 13.02
N ARG A 209 -16.76 -13.00 13.33
CA ARG A 209 -16.65 -14.33 12.72
C ARG A 209 -16.79 -14.31 11.19
N ILE A 210 -17.68 -13.46 10.67
CA ILE A 210 -17.96 -13.37 9.23
C ILE A 210 -16.97 -12.41 8.52
N PHE A 211 -16.75 -11.23 9.07
CA PHE A 211 -16.01 -10.17 8.37
C PHE A 211 -14.49 -10.23 8.57
N PHE A 212 -13.99 -10.83 9.65
CA PHE A 212 -12.56 -11.04 9.83
C PHE A 212 -11.90 -11.80 8.67
N PRO A 213 -12.39 -13.01 8.28
CA PRO A 213 -11.77 -13.73 7.17
C PRO A 213 -11.89 -12.99 5.84
N LEU A 214 -12.95 -12.22 5.59
CA LEU A 214 -13.09 -11.44 4.36
C LEU A 214 -12.03 -10.35 4.26
N ILE A 215 -11.82 -9.58 5.33
CA ILE A 215 -10.81 -8.51 5.38
C ILE A 215 -9.40 -9.11 5.34
N PHE A 216 -9.15 -10.17 6.11
CA PHE A 216 -7.84 -10.81 6.14
C PHE A 216 -7.48 -11.42 4.78
N LEU A 217 -8.43 -12.07 4.10
CA LEU A 217 -8.22 -12.57 2.74
C LEU A 217 -8.03 -11.43 1.74
N GLY A 218 -8.83 -10.37 1.81
CA GLY A 218 -8.71 -9.23 0.91
C GLY A 218 -7.33 -8.58 0.96
N PHE A 219 -6.82 -8.29 2.15
CA PHE A 219 -5.44 -7.84 2.34
C PHE A 219 -4.42 -8.93 2.07
N GLY A 220 -4.73 -10.18 2.35
CA GLY A 220 -3.90 -11.35 2.06
C GLY A 220 -3.67 -11.55 0.56
N VAL A 221 -4.67 -11.31 -0.28
CA VAL A 221 -4.51 -11.32 -1.75
C VAL A 221 -3.48 -10.27 -2.18
N LEU A 222 -3.53 -9.06 -1.62
CA LEU A 222 -2.53 -8.02 -1.87
C LEU A 222 -1.15 -8.40 -1.35
N GLY A 223 -1.07 -9.08 -0.22
CA GLY A 223 0.16 -9.62 0.37
C GLY A 223 0.66 -10.91 -0.28
N ALA A 224 0.00 -11.39 -1.35
CA ALA A 224 0.28 -12.66 -2.02
C ALA A 224 0.21 -13.89 -1.09
N LEU A 225 -0.83 -13.95 -0.25
CA LEU A 225 -1.11 -15.09 0.60
C LEU A 225 -1.52 -16.32 -0.25
N PHE A 226 -1.03 -17.52 0.12
CA PHE A 226 -1.50 -18.78 -0.48
C PHE A 226 -3.02 -18.96 -0.23
N PRO A 227 -3.81 -19.39 -1.23
CA PRO A 227 -3.46 -19.77 -2.61
C PRO A 227 -3.48 -18.62 -3.63
N PHE A 228 -3.73 -17.39 -3.22
CA PHE A 228 -3.90 -16.21 -4.09
C PHE A 228 -2.60 -15.51 -4.51
N HIS A 229 -1.45 -16.16 -4.35
CA HIS A 229 -0.11 -15.60 -4.61
C HIS A 229 0.35 -15.65 -6.07
N THR A 230 -0.36 -16.38 -6.94
CA THR A 230 0.11 -16.74 -8.30
C THR A 230 0.29 -15.55 -9.25
N TRP A 231 -0.29 -14.40 -8.93
CA TRP A 231 -0.12 -13.16 -9.69
C TRP A 231 1.24 -12.49 -9.44
N SER A 232 1.81 -12.69 -8.25
CA SER A 232 3.01 -11.99 -7.81
C SER A 232 4.27 -12.36 -8.60
N PRO A 233 4.62 -13.64 -8.83
CA PRO A 233 5.76 -14.01 -9.67
C PRO A 233 5.65 -13.48 -11.10
N ASP A 234 4.48 -13.60 -11.74
CA ASP A 234 4.26 -13.10 -13.10
C ASP A 234 4.37 -11.56 -13.15
N GLY A 235 3.80 -10.88 -12.15
CA GLY A 235 3.88 -9.42 -12.02
C GLY A 235 5.34 -8.93 -11.86
N HIS A 236 6.11 -9.55 -10.98
CA HIS A 236 7.52 -9.19 -10.76
C HIS A 236 8.42 -9.48 -11.96
N ALA A 237 8.24 -10.62 -12.61
CA ALA A 237 9.03 -11.00 -13.78
C ALA A 237 8.80 -10.07 -14.97
N SER A 238 7.60 -9.51 -15.09
CA SER A 238 7.23 -8.64 -16.22
C SER A 238 7.42 -7.15 -15.94
N ALA A 239 7.43 -6.71 -14.67
CA ALA A 239 7.50 -5.30 -14.31
C ALA A 239 8.87 -4.65 -14.63
N PRO A 240 8.91 -3.35 -15.00
CA PRO A 240 10.14 -2.58 -15.01
C PRO A 240 10.82 -2.57 -13.64
N THR A 241 12.14 -2.47 -13.58
CA THR A 241 12.92 -2.61 -12.34
C THR A 241 12.41 -1.73 -11.20
N ALA A 242 12.21 -0.42 -11.44
CA ALA A 242 11.73 0.48 -10.39
C ALA A 242 10.30 0.16 -9.93
N VAL A 243 9.44 -0.28 -10.85
CA VAL A 243 8.07 -0.72 -10.53
C VAL A 243 8.11 -2.00 -9.70
N SER A 244 8.97 -2.96 -10.06
CA SER A 244 9.17 -4.19 -9.30
C SER A 244 9.72 -3.91 -7.89
N MET A 245 10.64 -2.94 -7.75
CA MET A 245 11.13 -2.47 -6.44
C MET A 245 10.00 -1.92 -5.57
N LEU A 246 9.15 -1.04 -6.13
CA LEU A 246 8.01 -0.47 -5.41
C LEU A 246 6.96 -1.53 -5.08
N HIS A 247 6.72 -2.45 -6.00
CA HIS A 247 5.80 -3.57 -5.82
C HIS A 247 6.24 -4.48 -4.67
N ALA A 248 7.46 -5.03 -4.73
CA ALA A 248 7.97 -5.92 -3.71
C ALA A 248 8.23 -5.22 -2.37
N GLY A 249 8.83 -4.04 -2.43
CA GLY A 249 9.25 -3.30 -1.24
C GLY A 249 8.12 -2.68 -0.44
N VAL A 250 7.04 -2.27 -1.11
CA VAL A 250 6.00 -1.44 -0.50
C VAL A 250 4.59 -1.97 -0.76
N LEU A 251 4.19 -2.17 -2.02
CA LEU A 251 2.79 -2.47 -2.35
C LEU A 251 2.31 -3.76 -1.66
N MET A 252 3.09 -4.83 -1.71
CA MET A 252 2.74 -6.08 -1.01
C MET A 252 2.68 -5.89 0.52
N LYS A 253 3.43 -4.93 1.08
CA LYS A 253 3.41 -4.63 2.52
C LYS A 253 2.15 -3.87 2.95
N LEU A 254 1.44 -3.21 2.03
CA LEU A 254 0.09 -2.69 2.31
C LEU A 254 -0.83 -3.82 2.78
N GLY A 255 -0.73 -5.01 2.14
CA GLY A 255 -1.47 -6.20 2.55
C GLY A 255 -1.15 -6.62 3.98
N GLY A 256 0.13 -6.77 4.32
CA GLY A 256 0.57 -7.10 5.68
C GLY A 256 0.13 -6.06 6.72
N TYR A 257 0.34 -4.78 6.41
CA TYR A 257 -0.10 -3.68 7.27
C TYR A 257 -1.61 -3.69 7.50
N GLY A 258 -2.40 -3.90 6.44
CA GLY A 258 -3.86 -3.99 6.52
C GLY A 258 -4.33 -5.20 7.35
N CYS A 259 -3.67 -6.35 7.22
CA CYS A 259 -3.96 -7.52 8.06
C CYS A 259 -3.77 -7.20 9.56
N PHE A 260 -2.65 -6.56 9.92
CA PHE A 260 -2.38 -6.20 11.32
C PHE A 260 -3.28 -5.07 11.81
N ARG A 261 -3.34 -3.96 11.06
CA ARG A 261 -3.95 -2.71 11.52
C ARG A 261 -5.47 -2.69 11.36
N VAL A 262 -6.03 -3.41 10.40
CA VAL A 262 -7.49 -3.46 10.21
C VAL A 262 -8.05 -4.78 10.72
N ALA A 263 -7.61 -5.93 10.18
CA ALA A 263 -8.23 -7.20 10.53
C ALA A 263 -7.99 -7.59 12.00
N MET A 264 -6.73 -7.70 12.41
CA MET A 264 -6.40 -8.19 13.75
C MET A 264 -6.69 -7.16 14.86
N TYR A 265 -6.43 -5.88 14.57
CA TYR A 265 -6.60 -4.82 15.58
C TYR A 265 -8.07 -4.53 15.88
N LEU A 266 -8.94 -4.47 14.85
CA LEU A 266 -10.36 -4.18 15.04
C LEU A 266 -11.19 -5.41 15.46
N MET A 267 -10.72 -6.61 15.13
CA MET A 267 -11.47 -7.85 15.35
C MET A 267 -10.62 -8.92 16.07
N PRO A 268 -10.23 -8.68 17.35
CA PRO A 268 -9.35 -9.59 18.08
C PRO A 268 -9.98 -10.97 18.34
N GLU A 269 -11.29 -11.03 18.55
CA GLU A 269 -12.00 -12.32 18.73
C GLU A 269 -12.08 -13.10 17.42
N GLY A 270 -12.30 -12.40 16.29
CA GLY A 270 -12.22 -12.99 14.96
C GLY A 270 -10.82 -13.52 14.66
N ALA A 271 -9.78 -12.79 15.06
CA ALA A 271 -8.40 -13.22 14.94
C ALA A 271 -8.09 -14.46 15.76
N ALA A 272 -8.61 -14.56 16.98
CA ALA A 272 -8.47 -15.76 17.82
C ALA A 272 -9.18 -16.99 17.22
N MET A 273 -10.35 -16.79 16.61
CA MET A 273 -11.15 -17.86 16.00
C MET A 273 -10.54 -18.43 14.74
N TRP A 274 -10.05 -17.56 13.85
CA TRP A 274 -9.52 -17.93 12.55
C TRP A 274 -7.99 -18.04 12.51
N GLY A 275 -7.31 -17.75 13.64
CA GLY A 275 -5.86 -17.67 13.75
C GLY A 275 -5.16 -18.93 13.24
N ASP A 276 -5.61 -20.11 13.64
CA ASP A 276 -5.01 -21.39 13.22
C ASP A 276 -5.10 -21.60 11.71
N VAL A 277 -6.24 -21.26 11.10
CA VAL A 277 -6.43 -21.40 9.64
C VAL A 277 -5.47 -20.48 8.89
N PHE A 278 -5.39 -19.22 9.29
CA PHE A 278 -4.49 -18.27 8.64
C PHE A 278 -3.02 -18.52 8.95
N LEU A 279 -2.69 -19.06 10.13
CA LEU A 279 -1.36 -19.52 10.47
C LEU A 279 -0.89 -20.64 9.52
N ILE A 280 -1.75 -21.62 9.25
CA ILE A 280 -1.47 -22.69 8.29
C ILE A 280 -1.24 -22.11 6.89
N LEU A 281 -2.14 -21.23 6.40
CA LEU A 281 -2.02 -20.63 5.08
C LEU A 281 -0.75 -19.78 4.93
N THR A 282 -0.40 -18.99 5.94
CA THR A 282 0.83 -18.19 5.95
C THR A 282 2.08 -19.06 6.02
N THR A 283 2.05 -20.13 6.79
CA THR A 283 3.15 -21.09 6.88
C THR A 283 3.38 -21.78 5.53
N ILE A 284 2.32 -22.23 4.86
CA ILE A 284 2.40 -22.77 3.50
C ILE A 284 3.01 -21.73 2.55
N SER A 285 2.58 -20.47 2.63
CA SER A 285 3.14 -19.39 1.80
C SER A 285 4.64 -19.24 2.00
N VAL A 286 5.13 -19.22 3.24
CA VAL A 286 6.55 -19.06 3.55
C VAL A 286 7.36 -20.25 3.05
N VAL A 287 6.91 -21.47 3.34
CA VAL A 287 7.60 -22.71 2.92
C VAL A 287 7.62 -22.84 1.40
N TYR A 288 6.48 -22.62 0.74
CA TYR A 288 6.35 -22.71 -0.70
C TYR A 288 7.26 -21.72 -1.45
N LEU A 289 7.26 -20.46 -1.01
CA LEU A 289 8.13 -19.42 -1.60
C LEU A 289 9.62 -19.70 -1.34
N SER A 290 9.96 -20.21 -0.16
CA SER A 290 11.32 -20.63 0.16
C SER A 290 11.80 -21.78 -0.75
N LEU A 291 10.95 -22.79 -0.97
CA LEU A 291 11.27 -23.93 -1.82
C LEU A 291 11.47 -23.55 -3.29
N ILE A 292 10.71 -22.59 -3.81
CA ILE A 292 10.91 -22.06 -5.16
C ILE A 292 12.31 -21.47 -5.32
N HIS A 293 12.77 -20.68 -4.36
CA HIS A 293 14.11 -20.09 -4.38
C HIS A 293 15.23 -21.13 -4.27
N ILE A 294 15.01 -22.23 -3.56
CA ILE A 294 15.98 -23.32 -3.42
C ILE A 294 16.02 -24.18 -4.69
N SER A 295 14.89 -24.38 -5.36
CA SER A 295 14.78 -25.26 -6.54
C SER A 295 15.10 -24.59 -7.87
N GLU A 296 15.28 -23.27 -7.93
CA GLU A 296 15.68 -22.52 -9.13
C GLU A 296 17.15 -21.98 -9.05
N PRO A 297 18.20 -22.78 -8.80
CA PRO A 297 19.57 -22.28 -8.84
C PRO A 297 20.06 -21.98 -10.28
N THR A 298 19.28 -22.36 -11.30
CA THR A 298 19.70 -22.33 -12.71
C THR A 298 19.48 -21.01 -13.43
N ARG A 299 18.73 -20.06 -12.87
CA ARG A 299 18.53 -18.75 -13.51
C ARG A 299 19.79 -17.88 -13.54
N HIS A 300 20.73 -18.09 -12.63
CA HIS A 300 22.00 -17.36 -12.62
C HIS A 300 23.02 -17.89 -13.65
N SER A 301 22.87 -19.11 -14.17
CA SER A 301 23.76 -19.68 -15.17
C SER A 301 23.40 -19.28 -16.62
N LEU A 302 22.29 -18.57 -16.85
CA LEU A 302 21.88 -18.10 -18.18
C LEU A 302 22.20 -16.60 -18.41
N ILE A 303 22.89 -15.96 -17.48
CA ILE A 303 23.31 -14.53 -17.58
C ILE A 303 24.84 -14.40 -17.72
N SER A 304 25.55 -15.52 -17.91
CA SER A 304 26.98 -15.52 -18.23
C SER A 304 27.20 -15.63 -19.73
#